data_33e7871c145ad9791adb85d6ba6497cf
#
_entry.id   33e7871c145ad9791adb85d6ba6497cf
#
_cell.length_a   1.000
_cell.length_b   1.000
_cell.length_c   1.000
_cell.angle_alpha   90.00
_cell.angle_beta   90.00
_cell.angle_gamma   90.00
#
_symmetry.space_group_name_H-M   'P 1'
#
loop_
_entity.id
_entity.type
_entity.pdbx_description
1 polymer ?
#
loop_
_entity_poly.entity_id
_entity_poly.type
_entity_poly.pdbx_seq_one_letter_code
_entity_poly.pdbx_strand_id
1 'polypeptide(L)'
;MEKVSLITGGGGFLGSHLVDRLMSRGDRVIVVDNFFTGSKSNLSHHNHHERFEIIRHDINFPLYVEVDEVWNLACPASPKHYQHDPVQTIKTSVEGSINMLGLAKRTGARIFQASTSEIYGDPKVSPQSEDYLGNVNPIGIRSCYDEGKRAAETLFFDYHRQHGVDIRVARIFNTYGPRMHPNDGRVISNFIVQALNAEPITIYGDGSQTRSFCYVDDLIDGLMLFMANDKGDKGPINIGNPVELSIKDVADMIVKMTDSASEIVFKPLPSDDPMQRCPDISRAKNLLGWAPKLSLEYGLEKTIAYFKDRLAHS
;
A
#
# COMPACT_ATOMS: atom_id res chain seq x y z
N MET A 1 -10.57 20.83 -17.60
CA MET A 1 -11.76 20.45 -16.81
C MET A 1 -11.29 19.87 -15.51
N GLU A 2 -11.97 20.17 -14.42
CA GLU A 2 -11.73 19.58 -13.11
C GLU A 2 -12.05 18.08 -13.17
N LYS A 3 -11.10 17.20 -12.80
CA LYS A 3 -11.34 15.76 -12.76
C LYS A 3 -12.04 15.37 -11.46
N VAL A 4 -12.92 14.39 -11.56
CA VAL A 4 -13.52 13.73 -10.38
C VAL A 4 -12.78 12.43 -10.13
N SER A 5 -12.02 12.37 -9.01
CA SER A 5 -11.23 11.22 -8.60
C SER A 5 -11.86 10.52 -7.41
N LEU A 6 -12.17 9.23 -7.55
CA LEU A 6 -12.66 8.38 -6.49
C LEU A 6 -11.52 7.54 -5.92
N ILE A 7 -11.36 7.54 -4.59
CA ILE A 7 -10.34 6.75 -3.89
C ILE A 7 -11.02 5.80 -2.92
N THR A 8 -10.96 4.49 -3.19
CA THR A 8 -11.36 3.49 -2.20
C THR A 8 -10.24 3.27 -1.19
N GLY A 9 -10.57 3.15 0.09
CA GLY A 9 -9.56 3.07 1.15
C GLY A 9 -8.83 4.41 1.40
N GLY A 10 -9.47 5.55 1.04
CA GLY A 10 -8.85 6.86 1.16
C GLY A 10 -8.57 7.32 2.59
N GLY A 11 -9.23 6.75 3.61
CA GLY A 11 -8.94 6.99 5.02
C GLY A 11 -7.72 6.22 5.56
N GLY A 12 -7.18 5.28 4.76
CA GLY A 12 -6.02 4.47 5.10
C GLY A 12 -4.69 5.20 4.93
N PHE A 13 -3.58 4.48 5.18
CA PHE A 13 -2.23 5.01 5.08
C PHE A 13 -1.94 5.59 3.68
N LEU A 14 -1.84 4.74 2.66
CA LEU A 14 -1.52 5.21 1.30
C LEU A 14 -2.63 6.09 0.71
N GLY A 15 -3.90 5.71 0.98
CA GLY A 15 -5.06 6.42 0.46
C GLY A 15 -5.09 7.88 0.90
N SER A 16 -4.78 8.20 2.17
CA SER A 16 -4.80 9.58 2.66
C SER A 16 -3.70 10.46 2.07
N HIS A 17 -2.51 9.92 1.81
CA HIS A 17 -1.45 10.63 1.09
C HIS A 17 -1.82 10.86 -0.39
N LEU A 18 -2.48 9.88 -1.01
CA LEU A 18 -2.99 10.04 -2.37
C LEU A 18 -4.09 11.12 -2.44
N VAL A 19 -4.99 11.16 -1.46
CA VAL A 19 -6.01 12.22 -1.34
C VAL A 19 -5.35 13.59 -1.33
N ASP A 20 -4.33 13.82 -0.48
CA ASP A 20 -3.60 15.08 -0.43
C ASP A 20 -3.03 15.47 -1.79
N ARG A 21 -2.46 14.50 -2.49
CA ARG A 21 -1.85 14.74 -3.81
C ARG A 21 -2.89 15.07 -4.89
N LEU A 22 -4.06 14.40 -4.87
CA LEU A 22 -5.16 14.66 -5.81
C LEU A 22 -5.84 16.02 -5.52
N MET A 23 -6.04 16.34 -4.24
CA MET A 23 -6.53 17.67 -3.84
C MET A 23 -5.58 18.77 -4.30
N SER A 24 -4.26 18.57 -4.15
CA SER A 24 -3.23 19.51 -4.62
C SER A 24 -3.16 19.60 -6.15
N ARG A 25 -3.51 18.52 -6.88
CA ARG A 25 -3.65 18.52 -8.35
C ARG A 25 -4.84 19.36 -8.82
N GLY A 26 -5.79 19.65 -7.94
CA GLY A 26 -7.00 20.44 -8.23
C GLY A 26 -8.24 19.60 -8.52
N ASP A 27 -8.23 18.32 -8.21
CA ASP A 27 -9.35 17.42 -8.43
C ASP A 27 -10.51 17.68 -7.44
N ARG A 28 -11.73 17.31 -7.86
CA ARG A 28 -12.78 16.93 -6.93
C ARG A 28 -12.51 15.50 -6.46
N VAL A 29 -12.37 15.31 -5.16
CA VAL A 29 -11.97 14.05 -4.55
C VAL A 29 -13.12 13.42 -3.77
N ILE A 30 -13.50 12.21 -4.13
CA ILE A 30 -14.49 11.37 -3.42
C ILE A 30 -13.75 10.23 -2.75
N VAL A 31 -13.73 10.23 -1.43
CA VAL A 31 -13.20 9.11 -0.62
C VAL A 31 -14.30 8.13 -0.32
N VAL A 32 -14.04 6.84 -0.59
CA VAL A 32 -14.92 5.72 -0.21
C VAL A 32 -14.17 4.82 0.76
N ASP A 33 -14.66 4.71 1.99
CA ASP A 33 -14.01 3.94 3.05
C ASP A 33 -15.05 3.41 4.05
N ASN A 34 -14.90 2.18 4.53
CA ASN A 34 -15.70 1.64 5.62
C ASN A 34 -15.09 1.93 7.00
N PHE A 35 -13.84 2.45 7.02
CA PHE A 35 -13.03 2.75 8.19
C PHE A 35 -12.70 1.53 9.06
N PHE A 36 -12.51 0.36 8.46
CA PHE A 36 -12.06 -0.83 9.16
C PHE A 36 -10.62 -0.68 9.66
N THR A 37 -9.69 -0.22 8.79
CA THR A 37 -8.30 0.08 9.15
C THR A 37 -7.94 1.55 8.97
N GLY A 38 -8.73 2.28 8.22
CA GLY A 38 -8.58 3.71 7.98
C GLY A 38 -9.06 4.57 9.15
N SER A 39 -8.64 5.83 9.18
CA SER A 39 -9.06 6.81 10.17
C SER A 39 -9.55 8.10 9.51
N LYS A 40 -10.69 8.62 9.99
CA LYS A 40 -11.17 9.95 9.57
C LYS A 40 -10.19 11.07 9.92
N SER A 41 -9.39 10.90 10.98
CA SER A 41 -8.37 11.87 11.38
C SER A 41 -7.30 12.10 10.30
N ASN A 42 -7.01 11.09 9.46
CA ASN A 42 -6.08 11.21 8.35
C ASN A 42 -6.55 12.19 7.26
N LEU A 43 -7.85 12.52 7.25
CA LEU A 43 -8.52 13.34 6.23
C LEU A 43 -9.10 14.65 6.79
N SER A 44 -8.99 14.87 8.12
CA SER A 44 -9.69 15.95 8.82
C SER A 44 -9.35 17.34 8.30
N HIS A 45 -8.15 17.55 7.78
CA HIS A 45 -7.69 18.81 7.20
C HIS A 45 -8.41 19.18 5.86
N HIS A 46 -9.14 18.23 5.26
CA HIS A 46 -9.96 18.47 4.06
C HIS A 46 -11.45 18.61 4.34
N ASN A 47 -11.94 18.39 5.57
CA ASN A 47 -13.37 18.28 5.90
C ASN A 47 -14.26 19.46 5.45
N HIS A 48 -13.70 20.65 5.27
CA HIS A 48 -14.44 21.85 4.88
C HIS A 48 -14.13 22.31 3.46
N HIS A 49 -13.41 21.49 2.69
CA HIS A 49 -13.06 21.84 1.33
C HIS A 49 -14.18 21.44 0.37
N GLU A 50 -14.68 22.40 -0.43
CA GLU A 50 -15.83 22.21 -1.34
C GLU A 50 -15.67 21.08 -2.37
N ARG A 51 -14.42 20.76 -2.74
CA ARG A 51 -14.08 19.68 -3.68
C ARG A 51 -13.80 18.34 -3.01
N PHE A 52 -14.04 18.20 -1.71
CA PHE A 52 -13.76 16.99 -0.95
C PHE A 52 -15.03 16.38 -0.37
N GLU A 53 -15.21 15.08 -0.57
CA GLU A 53 -16.37 14.32 -0.09
C GLU A 53 -15.93 12.97 0.49
N ILE A 54 -16.56 12.54 1.58
CA ILE A 54 -16.38 11.21 2.17
C ILE A 54 -17.70 10.44 2.11
N ILE A 55 -17.68 9.27 1.47
CA ILE A 55 -18.78 8.31 1.47
C ILE A 55 -18.35 7.12 2.34
N ARG A 56 -19.03 6.92 3.48
CA ARG A 56 -18.82 5.71 4.28
C ARG A 56 -19.52 4.54 3.60
N HIS A 57 -18.75 3.66 2.97
CA HIS A 57 -19.28 2.54 2.19
C HIS A 57 -18.30 1.37 2.16
N ASP A 58 -18.82 0.14 2.06
CA ASP A 58 -18.04 -1.07 1.83
C ASP A 58 -18.10 -1.41 0.34
N ILE A 59 -16.93 -1.48 -0.32
CA ILE A 59 -16.83 -1.71 -1.77
C ILE A 59 -17.29 -3.11 -2.21
N ASN A 60 -17.56 -4.03 -1.28
CA ASN A 60 -18.23 -5.30 -1.60
C ASN A 60 -19.65 -5.10 -2.13
N PHE A 61 -20.21 -3.91 -1.95
CA PHE A 61 -21.50 -3.51 -2.51
C PHE A 61 -21.32 -2.52 -3.66
N PRO A 62 -22.21 -2.54 -4.68
CA PRO A 62 -22.15 -1.60 -5.79
C PRO A 62 -22.25 -0.15 -5.33
N LEU A 63 -21.52 0.73 -6.02
CA LEU A 63 -21.57 2.18 -5.82
C LEU A 63 -21.89 2.86 -7.16
N TYR A 64 -22.77 3.86 -7.12
CA TYR A 64 -23.19 4.60 -8.31
C TYR A 64 -22.86 6.08 -8.17
N VAL A 65 -21.74 6.49 -8.73
CA VAL A 65 -21.24 7.87 -8.79
C VAL A 65 -20.63 8.15 -10.16
N GLU A 66 -20.54 9.42 -10.55
CA GLU A 66 -19.89 9.82 -11.81
C GLU A 66 -18.46 10.26 -11.51
N VAL A 67 -17.49 9.63 -12.18
CA VAL A 67 -16.06 9.83 -11.93
C VAL A 67 -15.24 9.69 -13.20
N ASP A 68 -14.09 10.37 -13.25
CA ASP A 68 -13.11 10.30 -14.33
C ASP A 68 -11.96 9.33 -14.02
N GLU A 69 -11.61 9.21 -12.73
CA GLU A 69 -10.56 8.30 -12.26
C GLU A 69 -11.03 7.50 -11.02
N VAL A 70 -10.71 6.21 -10.99
CA VAL A 70 -10.92 5.34 -9.83
C VAL A 70 -9.57 4.83 -9.33
N TRP A 71 -9.27 5.08 -8.06
CA TRP A 71 -8.08 4.58 -7.37
C TRP A 71 -8.49 3.50 -6.38
N ASN A 72 -8.35 2.23 -6.76
CA ASN A 72 -8.78 1.09 -5.95
C ASN A 72 -7.67 0.65 -4.99
N LEU A 73 -7.69 1.21 -3.76
CA LEU A 73 -6.74 0.91 -2.70
C LEU A 73 -7.37 0.16 -1.51
N ALA A 74 -8.69 0.04 -1.44
CA ALA A 74 -9.37 -0.58 -0.32
C ALA A 74 -9.06 -2.08 -0.22
N CYS A 75 -8.27 -2.44 0.79
CA CYS A 75 -8.08 -3.81 1.28
C CYS A 75 -7.23 -3.72 2.56
N PRO A 76 -7.51 -4.51 3.62
CA PRO A 76 -6.57 -4.67 4.72
C PRO A 76 -5.23 -5.20 4.17
N ALA A 77 -4.12 -4.51 4.47
CA ALA A 77 -2.83 -4.78 3.83
C ALA A 77 -1.74 -5.22 4.81
N SER A 78 -2.03 -5.36 6.09
CA SER A 78 -1.10 -5.89 7.08
C SER A 78 -1.54 -7.25 7.61
N PRO A 79 -0.60 -8.17 7.95
CA PRO A 79 -0.93 -9.51 8.43
C PRO A 79 -1.93 -9.51 9.59
N LYS A 80 -1.75 -8.61 10.55
CA LYS A 80 -2.63 -8.48 11.70
C LYS A 80 -4.08 -8.19 11.32
N HIS A 81 -4.29 -7.36 10.29
CA HIS A 81 -5.62 -6.92 9.87
C HIS A 81 -6.28 -7.89 8.88
N TYR A 82 -5.55 -8.36 7.85
CA TYR A 82 -6.15 -9.26 6.85
C TYR A 82 -6.41 -10.68 7.39
N GLN A 83 -5.66 -11.11 8.43
CA GLN A 83 -5.89 -12.39 9.11
C GLN A 83 -7.01 -12.31 10.17
N HIS A 84 -7.40 -11.10 10.61
CA HIS A 84 -8.51 -10.93 11.55
C HIS A 84 -9.85 -11.37 10.95
N ASP A 85 -10.10 -11.02 9.70
CA ASP A 85 -11.24 -11.52 8.92
C ASP A 85 -10.78 -11.88 7.50
N PRO A 86 -10.25 -13.11 7.32
CA PRO A 86 -9.70 -13.54 6.06
C PRO A 86 -10.75 -13.68 4.94
N VAL A 87 -11.99 -14.04 5.30
CA VAL A 87 -13.09 -14.14 4.33
C VAL A 87 -13.46 -12.74 3.80
N GLN A 88 -13.59 -11.76 4.68
CA GLN A 88 -13.84 -10.38 4.28
C GLN A 88 -12.67 -9.81 3.44
N THR A 89 -11.44 -10.16 3.77
CA THR A 89 -10.26 -9.72 3.03
C THR A 89 -10.29 -10.18 1.56
N ILE A 90 -10.55 -11.47 1.32
CA ILE A 90 -10.62 -11.99 -0.05
C ILE A 90 -11.84 -11.43 -0.81
N LYS A 91 -13.00 -11.27 -0.13
CA LYS A 91 -14.17 -10.62 -0.71
C LYS A 91 -13.87 -9.18 -1.13
N THR A 92 -13.21 -8.40 -0.29
CA THR A 92 -12.82 -7.02 -0.62
C THR A 92 -11.89 -6.97 -1.85
N SER A 93 -10.96 -7.91 -1.95
CA SER A 93 -10.07 -8.00 -3.11
C SER A 93 -10.80 -8.41 -4.40
N VAL A 94 -11.76 -9.32 -4.34
CA VAL A 94 -12.44 -9.90 -5.51
C VAL A 94 -13.74 -9.14 -5.82
N GLU A 95 -14.71 -9.17 -4.91
CA GLU A 95 -16.03 -8.52 -5.11
C GLU A 95 -15.87 -7.00 -5.21
N GLY A 96 -15.02 -6.41 -4.34
CA GLY A 96 -14.70 -4.99 -4.40
C GLY A 96 -14.08 -4.58 -5.73
N SER A 97 -13.15 -5.40 -6.27
CA SER A 97 -12.57 -5.15 -7.59
C SER A 97 -13.62 -5.26 -8.71
N ILE A 98 -14.52 -6.25 -8.67
CA ILE A 98 -15.62 -6.39 -9.65
C ILE A 98 -16.50 -5.14 -9.63
N ASN A 99 -16.88 -4.65 -8.45
CA ASN A 99 -17.74 -3.47 -8.32
C ASN A 99 -17.05 -2.20 -8.83
N MET A 100 -15.76 -2.00 -8.52
CA MET A 100 -15.01 -0.83 -8.99
C MET A 100 -14.71 -0.89 -10.51
N LEU A 101 -14.45 -2.08 -11.06
CA LEU A 101 -14.33 -2.29 -12.51
C LEU A 101 -15.66 -2.07 -13.21
N GLY A 102 -16.78 -2.50 -12.63
CA GLY A 102 -18.12 -2.22 -13.10
C GLY A 102 -18.43 -0.72 -13.14
N LEU A 103 -18.05 0.01 -12.09
CA LEU A 103 -18.15 1.47 -12.03
C LEU A 103 -17.30 2.13 -13.13
N ALA A 104 -16.02 1.76 -13.24
CA ALA A 104 -15.13 2.29 -14.27
C ALA A 104 -15.63 2.01 -15.71
N LYS A 105 -16.15 0.79 -15.96
CA LYS A 105 -16.78 0.45 -17.24
C LYS A 105 -17.99 1.34 -17.55
N ARG A 106 -18.83 1.60 -16.54
CA ARG A 106 -20.06 2.40 -16.70
C ARG A 106 -19.75 3.87 -16.98
N THR A 107 -18.78 4.44 -16.27
CA THR A 107 -18.44 5.87 -16.38
C THR A 107 -17.40 6.18 -17.47
N GLY A 108 -16.71 5.16 -17.99
CA GLY A 108 -15.56 5.34 -18.89
C GLY A 108 -14.30 5.78 -18.16
N ALA A 109 -14.28 5.72 -16.82
CA ALA A 109 -13.16 6.13 -15.98
C ALA A 109 -11.94 5.24 -16.19
N ARG A 110 -10.73 5.85 -16.09
CA ARG A 110 -9.48 5.10 -15.88
C ARG A 110 -9.45 4.56 -14.45
N ILE A 111 -9.07 3.29 -14.29
CA ILE A 111 -9.02 2.66 -12.97
C ILE A 111 -7.63 2.12 -12.64
N PHE A 112 -7.16 2.49 -11.45
CA PHE A 112 -5.91 2.02 -10.85
C PHE A 112 -6.18 0.90 -9.84
N GLN A 113 -5.36 -0.17 -9.87
CA GLN A 113 -5.34 -1.25 -8.88
C GLN A 113 -4.08 -1.19 -8.04
N ALA A 114 -4.24 -1.01 -6.74
CA ALA A 114 -3.18 -1.27 -5.79
C ALA A 114 -3.02 -2.78 -5.60
N SER A 115 -2.16 -3.40 -6.42
CA SER A 115 -1.64 -4.73 -6.20
C SER A 115 -0.47 -4.69 -5.23
N THR A 116 0.23 -5.79 -5.03
CA THR A 116 1.21 -5.95 -3.97
C THR A 116 2.36 -6.85 -4.41
N SER A 117 3.52 -6.71 -3.78
CA SER A 117 4.62 -7.68 -3.88
C SER A 117 4.26 -9.06 -3.33
N GLU A 118 3.20 -9.17 -2.51
CA GLU A 118 2.76 -10.45 -1.95
C GLU A 118 2.27 -11.44 -3.02
N ILE A 119 1.92 -10.96 -4.22
CA ILE A 119 1.57 -11.83 -5.36
C ILE A 119 2.73 -12.72 -5.79
N TYR A 120 3.96 -12.36 -5.40
CA TYR A 120 5.16 -13.17 -5.65
C TYR A 120 5.35 -14.31 -4.64
N GLY A 121 4.63 -14.31 -3.52
CA GLY A 121 4.73 -15.30 -2.45
C GLY A 121 6.11 -15.34 -1.81
N ASP A 122 6.64 -16.54 -1.56
CA ASP A 122 8.04 -16.75 -1.19
C ASP A 122 8.89 -16.88 -2.46
N PRO A 123 9.53 -15.80 -2.94
CA PRO A 123 10.10 -15.76 -4.28
C PRO A 123 11.38 -16.56 -4.37
N LYS A 124 11.52 -17.30 -5.47
CA LYS A 124 12.74 -18.05 -5.82
C LYS A 124 13.76 -17.22 -6.61
N VAL A 125 13.43 -15.97 -6.90
CA VAL A 125 14.28 -15.01 -7.63
C VAL A 125 14.35 -13.68 -6.88
N SER A 126 15.50 -13.04 -6.90
CA SER A 126 15.70 -11.70 -6.36
C SER A 126 16.69 -10.94 -7.27
N PRO A 127 16.40 -9.67 -7.61
CA PRO A 127 15.15 -8.95 -7.37
C PRO A 127 13.96 -9.55 -8.16
N GLN A 128 12.72 -9.31 -7.68
CA GLN A 128 11.51 -9.78 -8.35
C GLN A 128 11.17 -8.86 -9.52
N SER A 129 11.15 -9.39 -10.74
CA SER A 129 10.64 -8.71 -11.94
C SER A 129 9.15 -8.99 -12.16
N GLU A 130 8.49 -8.17 -12.98
CA GLU A 130 7.06 -8.32 -13.27
C GLU A 130 6.75 -9.60 -14.05
N ASP A 131 7.72 -10.17 -14.77
CA ASP A 131 7.58 -11.41 -15.52
C ASP A 131 7.62 -12.67 -14.63
N TYR A 132 8.06 -12.52 -13.37
CA TYR A 132 8.04 -13.63 -12.43
C TYR A 132 6.60 -13.91 -11.93
N LEU A 133 6.12 -15.13 -12.17
CA LEU A 133 4.72 -15.50 -11.87
C LEU A 133 4.44 -15.75 -10.38
N GLY A 134 5.48 -15.85 -9.57
CA GLY A 134 5.35 -16.03 -8.13
C GLY A 134 5.39 -17.49 -7.66
N ASN A 135 5.45 -17.65 -6.34
CA ASN A 135 5.43 -18.92 -5.63
C ASN A 135 4.58 -18.75 -4.35
N VAL A 136 3.26 -18.66 -4.54
CA VAL A 136 2.28 -18.41 -3.48
C VAL A 136 1.77 -19.73 -2.92
N ASN A 137 1.61 -19.81 -1.59
CA ASN A 137 0.89 -20.90 -0.94
C ASN A 137 -0.63 -20.61 -1.03
N PRO A 138 -1.44 -21.37 -1.82
CA PRO A 138 -2.85 -21.06 -2.04
C PRO A 138 -3.77 -21.37 -0.85
N ILE A 139 -3.26 -22.07 0.18
CA ILE A 139 -4.05 -22.49 1.35
C ILE A 139 -3.43 -22.04 2.68
N GLY A 140 -2.38 -21.21 2.64
CA GLY A 140 -1.71 -20.68 3.83
C GLY A 140 -2.53 -19.58 4.51
N ILE A 141 -2.10 -19.20 5.71
CA ILE A 141 -2.79 -18.17 6.50
C ILE A 141 -2.78 -16.76 5.85
N ARG A 142 -1.89 -16.53 4.88
CA ARG A 142 -1.77 -15.28 4.11
C ARG A 142 -2.56 -15.31 2.80
N SER A 143 -3.04 -16.48 2.36
CA SER A 143 -3.63 -16.69 1.02
C SER A 143 -4.88 -15.83 0.78
N CYS A 144 -5.63 -15.47 1.82
CA CYS A 144 -6.77 -14.55 1.70
C CYS A 144 -6.38 -13.20 1.08
N TYR A 145 -5.17 -12.73 1.37
CA TYR A 145 -4.63 -11.50 0.80
C TYR A 145 -3.87 -11.76 -0.50
N ASP A 146 -2.93 -12.70 -0.48
CA ASP A 146 -2.04 -12.99 -1.59
C ASP A 146 -2.82 -13.44 -2.84
N GLU A 147 -3.66 -14.47 -2.71
CA GLU A 147 -4.52 -14.96 -3.80
C GLU A 147 -5.65 -13.98 -4.12
N GLY A 148 -6.18 -13.26 -3.12
CA GLY A 148 -7.15 -12.20 -3.37
C GLY A 148 -6.61 -11.12 -4.30
N LYS A 149 -5.36 -10.68 -4.09
CA LYS A 149 -4.70 -9.70 -4.96
C LYS A 149 -4.33 -10.26 -6.34
N ARG A 150 -3.94 -11.54 -6.44
CA ARG A 150 -3.72 -12.23 -7.71
C ARG A 150 -5.01 -12.32 -8.53
N ALA A 151 -6.12 -12.71 -7.89
CA ALA A 151 -7.43 -12.72 -8.53
C ALA A 151 -7.88 -11.33 -8.99
N ALA A 152 -7.61 -10.29 -8.20
CA ALA A 152 -7.88 -8.91 -8.58
C ALA A 152 -7.08 -8.49 -9.84
N GLU A 153 -5.77 -8.81 -9.94
CA GLU A 153 -5.00 -8.57 -11.17
C GLU A 153 -5.64 -9.26 -12.37
N THR A 154 -6.02 -10.54 -12.25
CA THR A 154 -6.70 -11.29 -13.31
C THR A 154 -7.97 -10.57 -13.76
N LEU A 155 -8.85 -10.17 -12.84
CA LEU A 155 -10.07 -9.43 -13.13
C LEU A 155 -9.81 -8.13 -13.89
N PHE A 156 -8.81 -7.35 -13.48
CA PHE A 156 -8.45 -6.10 -14.15
C PHE A 156 -8.06 -6.33 -15.60
N PHE A 157 -7.19 -7.31 -15.87
CA PHE A 157 -6.79 -7.63 -17.23
C PHE A 157 -7.92 -8.23 -18.06
N ASP A 158 -8.83 -9.03 -17.46
CA ASP A 158 -9.99 -9.57 -18.16
C ASP A 158 -11.01 -8.47 -18.51
N TYR A 159 -11.29 -7.54 -17.61
CA TYR A 159 -12.14 -6.38 -17.92
C TYR A 159 -11.52 -5.51 -19.02
N HIS A 160 -10.21 -5.35 -19.05
CA HIS A 160 -9.52 -4.66 -20.13
C HIS A 160 -9.69 -5.40 -21.46
N ARG A 161 -9.40 -6.71 -21.51
CA ARG A 161 -9.49 -7.54 -22.73
C ARG A 161 -10.91 -7.63 -23.27
N GLN A 162 -11.89 -7.82 -22.39
CA GLN A 162 -13.28 -8.06 -22.78
C GLN A 162 -14.06 -6.76 -23.00
N HIS A 163 -13.78 -5.73 -22.25
CA HIS A 163 -14.61 -4.52 -22.18
C HIS A 163 -13.87 -3.22 -22.52
N GLY A 164 -12.56 -3.28 -22.75
CA GLY A 164 -11.78 -2.10 -23.09
C GLY A 164 -11.56 -1.12 -21.91
N VAL A 165 -11.81 -1.54 -20.66
CA VAL A 165 -11.60 -0.68 -19.49
C VAL A 165 -10.14 -0.21 -19.43
N ASP A 166 -9.90 1.08 -19.24
CA ASP A 166 -8.55 1.64 -19.15
C ASP A 166 -7.98 1.45 -17.74
N ILE A 167 -7.21 0.38 -17.57
CA ILE A 167 -6.65 -0.06 -16.29
C ILE A 167 -5.21 0.40 -16.09
N ARG A 168 -4.80 0.49 -14.81
CA ARG A 168 -3.40 0.58 -14.37
C ARG A 168 -3.21 -0.34 -13.17
N VAL A 169 -2.26 -1.28 -13.24
CA VAL A 169 -1.99 -2.26 -12.18
C VAL A 169 -0.58 -2.06 -11.65
N ALA A 170 -0.42 -1.65 -10.39
CA ALA A 170 0.89 -1.51 -9.75
C ALA A 170 1.07 -2.50 -8.60
N ARG A 171 2.21 -3.19 -8.59
CA ARG A 171 2.65 -4.08 -7.50
C ARG A 171 3.48 -3.26 -6.52
N ILE A 172 2.84 -2.90 -5.41
CA ILE A 172 3.43 -2.05 -4.39
C ILE A 172 4.28 -2.90 -3.45
N PHE A 173 5.53 -2.51 -3.26
CA PHE A 173 6.45 -3.10 -2.30
C PHE A 173 6.35 -2.39 -0.94
N ASN A 174 7.08 -2.91 0.07
CA ASN A 174 6.98 -2.39 1.43
C ASN A 174 7.15 -0.88 1.48
N THR A 175 6.15 -0.22 1.99
CA THR A 175 6.07 1.24 2.09
C THR A 175 5.88 1.65 3.54
N TYR A 176 6.51 2.74 3.94
CA TYR A 176 6.43 3.31 5.28
C TYR A 176 6.28 4.83 5.22
N GLY A 177 5.80 5.41 6.32
CA GLY A 177 5.63 6.87 6.44
C GLY A 177 4.63 7.27 7.51
N PRO A 178 4.38 8.57 7.66
CA PRO A 178 3.31 9.10 8.51
C PRO A 178 1.94 8.49 8.17
N ARG A 179 1.01 8.49 9.13
CA ARG A 179 -0.35 7.93 9.01
C ARG A 179 -0.42 6.39 8.90
N MET A 180 0.70 5.67 9.05
CA MET A 180 0.63 4.24 9.35
C MET A 180 -0.10 4.04 10.68
N HIS A 181 -0.85 2.93 10.77
CA HIS A 181 -1.53 2.60 12.02
C HIS A 181 -0.51 2.18 13.09
N PRO A 182 -0.56 2.69 14.35
CA PRO A 182 0.39 2.31 15.40
C PRO A 182 0.48 0.80 15.64
N ASN A 183 -0.65 0.10 15.53
CA ASN A 183 -0.76 -1.34 15.66
C ASN A 183 -0.79 -2.06 14.29
N ASP A 184 -0.09 -1.53 13.30
CA ASP A 184 -0.08 -2.07 11.94
C ASP A 184 0.58 -3.46 11.83
N GLY A 185 1.53 -3.75 12.70
CA GLY A 185 2.22 -5.04 12.74
C GLY A 185 3.38 -5.17 11.75
N ARG A 186 3.65 -4.16 10.92
CA ARG A 186 4.80 -4.14 10.01
C ARG A 186 6.05 -3.60 10.69
N VAL A 187 7.22 -3.98 10.18
CA VAL A 187 8.54 -3.76 10.79
C VAL A 187 8.74 -2.32 11.26
N ILE A 188 8.66 -1.33 10.37
CA ILE A 188 9.01 0.06 10.71
C ILE A 188 8.06 0.66 11.76
N SER A 189 6.74 0.48 11.60
CA SER A 189 5.76 0.98 12.57
C SER A 189 5.94 0.32 13.94
N ASN A 190 6.13 -1.02 13.98
CA ASN A 190 6.35 -1.74 15.24
C ASN A 190 7.60 -1.26 15.96
N PHE A 191 8.73 -1.19 15.25
CA PHE A 191 9.99 -0.80 15.87
C PHE A 191 9.95 0.64 16.42
N ILE A 192 9.34 1.57 15.65
CA ILE A 192 9.20 2.96 16.12
C ILE A 192 8.29 3.02 17.36
N VAL A 193 7.14 2.36 17.35
CA VAL A 193 6.22 2.38 18.50
C VAL A 193 6.85 1.74 19.73
N GLN A 194 7.53 0.60 19.58
CA GLN A 194 8.25 -0.07 20.65
C GLN A 194 9.36 0.81 21.21
N ALA A 195 10.18 1.41 20.34
CA ALA A 195 11.25 2.30 20.75
C ALA A 195 10.75 3.54 21.52
N LEU A 196 9.64 4.16 21.06
CA LEU A 196 9.06 5.34 21.70
C LEU A 196 8.38 5.03 23.03
N ASN A 197 7.89 3.81 23.22
CA ASN A 197 7.29 3.34 24.47
C ASN A 197 8.33 2.74 25.44
N ALA A 198 9.61 2.73 25.11
CA ALA A 198 10.67 2.03 25.84
C ALA A 198 10.38 0.51 26.03
N GLU A 199 9.67 -0.08 25.10
CA GLU A 199 9.40 -1.53 25.04
C GLU A 199 10.51 -2.24 24.26
N PRO A 200 10.80 -3.53 24.54
CA PRO A 200 11.76 -4.30 23.76
C PRO A 200 11.40 -4.33 22.28
N ILE A 201 12.36 -4.04 21.39
CA ILE A 201 12.18 -4.13 19.94
C ILE A 201 12.24 -5.60 19.52
N THR A 202 11.14 -6.10 18.98
CA THR A 202 10.98 -7.51 18.64
C THR A 202 11.36 -7.80 17.19
N ILE A 203 12.46 -8.54 16.98
CA ILE A 203 12.87 -9.09 15.70
C ILE A 203 12.44 -10.56 15.62
N TYR A 204 11.76 -10.92 14.54
CA TYR A 204 11.45 -12.32 14.24
C TYR A 204 12.59 -12.94 13.42
N GLY A 205 13.03 -14.18 13.79
CA GLY A 205 14.24 -14.79 13.25
C GLY A 205 15.52 -14.23 13.89
N ASP A 206 16.63 -14.31 13.17
CA ASP A 206 17.95 -13.80 13.58
C ASP A 206 18.24 -12.36 13.13
N GLY A 207 17.29 -11.75 12.40
CA GLY A 207 17.41 -10.39 11.88
C GLY A 207 18.22 -10.24 10.59
N SER A 208 18.74 -11.35 10.03
CA SER A 208 19.51 -11.35 8.78
C SER A 208 18.63 -11.25 7.53
N GLN A 209 17.33 -11.52 7.65
CA GLN A 209 16.39 -11.38 6.54
C GLN A 209 16.37 -9.93 6.03
N THR A 210 16.32 -9.77 4.70
CA THR A 210 16.39 -8.45 4.07
C THR A 210 15.02 -8.00 3.59
N ARG A 211 14.79 -6.70 3.66
CA ARG A 211 13.63 -6.01 3.09
C ARG A 211 14.07 -4.69 2.46
N SER A 212 13.33 -4.27 1.47
CA SER A 212 13.46 -2.92 0.91
C SER A 212 12.28 -2.07 1.37
N PHE A 213 12.53 -0.81 1.68
CA PHE A 213 11.51 0.10 2.22
C PHE A 213 11.44 1.36 1.37
N CYS A 214 10.25 1.64 0.83
CA CYS A 214 9.99 2.85 0.06
C CYS A 214 9.27 3.88 0.93
N TYR A 215 9.75 5.11 0.95
CA TYR A 215 9.03 6.19 1.63
C TYR A 215 7.76 6.55 0.87
N VAL A 216 6.70 6.89 1.60
CA VAL A 216 5.36 7.06 1.04
C VAL A 216 5.28 8.12 -0.06
N ASP A 217 6.01 9.23 0.07
CA ASP A 217 5.98 10.30 -0.94
C ASP A 217 6.55 9.83 -2.29
N ASP A 218 7.68 9.10 -2.27
CA ASP A 218 8.24 8.48 -3.49
C ASP A 218 7.25 7.49 -4.12
N LEU A 219 6.59 6.66 -3.27
CA LEU A 219 5.59 5.74 -3.77
C LEU A 219 4.45 6.47 -4.46
N ILE A 220 3.83 7.45 -3.79
CA ILE A 220 2.69 8.21 -4.34
C ILE A 220 3.07 8.91 -5.64
N ASP A 221 4.28 9.47 -5.74
CA ASP A 221 4.79 10.04 -7.00
C ASP A 221 4.80 8.99 -8.12
N GLY A 222 5.27 7.77 -7.85
CA GLY A 222 5.27 6.67 -8.81
C GLY A 222 3.85 6.28 -9.26
N LEU A 223 2.90 6.19 -8.30
CA LEU A 223 1.50 5.88 -8.61
C LEU A 223 0.85 6.96 -9.48
N MET A 224 1.08 8.24 -9.15
CA MET A 224 0.56 9.38 -9.91
C MET A 224 1.10 9.41 -11.34
N LEU A 225 2.41 9.18 -11.52
CA LEU A 225 3.03 9.09 -12.84
C LEU A 225 2.46 7.93 -13.67
N PHE A 226 2.24 6.78 -13.03
CA PHE A 226 1.68 5.62 -13.72
C PHE A 226 0.21 5.83 -14.10
N MET A 227 -0.59 6.41 -13.23
CA MET A 227 -1.98 6.75 -13.55
C MET A 227 -2.07 7.74 -14.73
N ALA A 228 -1.17 8.71 -14.80
CA ALA A 228 -1.12 9.71 -15.87
C ALA A 228 -0.51 9.19 -17.18
N ASN A 229 0.09 7.97 -17.19
CA ASN A 229 0.78 7.44 -18.35
C ASN A 229 -0.19 7.05 -19.47
N ASP A 230 -0.09 7.74 -20.62
CA ASP A 230 -0.91 7.50 -21.83
C ASP A 230 -0.19 6.66 -22.90
N LYS A 231 1.00 6.13 -22.63
CA LYS A 231 1.79 5.30 -23.57
C LYS A 231 1.24 3.90 -23.78
N GLY A 232 0.05 3.60 -23.25
CA GLY A 232 -0.67 2.34 -23.49
C GLY A 232 -0.29 1.19 -22.55
N ASP A 233 0.73 1.32 -21.71
CA ASP A 233 1.11 0.29 -20.73
C ASP A 233 0.08 0.22 -19.59
N LYS A 234 -0.44 -0.99 -19.33
CA LYS A 234 -1.45 -1.28 -18.32
C LYS A 234 -0.84 -1.85 -17.01
N GLY A 235 0.43 -2.15 -17.04
CA GLY A 235 1.13 -2.89 -15.99
C GLY A 235 1.14 -4.41 -16.26
N PRO A 236 1.36 -5.26 -15.25
CA PRO A 236 1.74 -4.81 -13.91
C PRO A 236 3.07 -4.07 -13.90
N ILE A 237 3.25 -3.16 -12.94
CA ILE A 237 4.51 -2.44 -12.74
C ILE A 237 4.91 -2.49 -11.26
N ASN A 238 6.17 -2.82 -10.97
CA ASN A 238 6.70 -2.78 -9.62
C ASN A 238 7.00 -1.34 -9.20
N ILE A 239 6.46 -0.92 -8.06
CA ILE A 239 6.76 0.37 -7.43
C ILE A 239 7.28 0.10 -6.01
N GLY A 240 8.54 0.48 -5.77
CA GLY A 240 9.22 0.27 -4.50
C GLY A 240 10.67 0.73 -4.52
N ASN A 241 11.38 0.57 -3.41
CA ASN A 241 12.80 0.89 -3.32
C ASN A 241 13.62 -0.39 -3.57
N PRO A 242 14.60 -0.41 -4.49
CA PRO A 242 15.43 -1.58 -4.75
C PRO A 242 16.60 -1.77 -3.76
N VAL A 243 16.77 -0.87 -2.79
CA VAL A 243 17.83 -0.97 -1.78
C VAL A 243 17.37 -1.88 -0.65
N GLU A 244 18.06 -2.99 -0.46
CA GLU A 244 17.80 -3.94 0.63
C GLU A 244 18.57 -3.59 1.89
N LEU A 245 17.93 -3.77 3.04
CA LEU A 245 18.51 -3.62 4.36
C LEU A 245 18.16 -4.82 5.22
N SER A 246 19.06 -5.24 6.11
CA SER A 246 18.70 -6.25 7.10
C SER A 246 17.70 -5.68 8.12
N ILE A 247 16.83 -6.55 8.63
CA ILE A 247 15.87 -6.13 9.67
C ILE A 247 16.61 -5.63 10.91
N LYS A 248 17.79 -6.21 11.21
CA LYS A 248 18.63 -5.78 12.31
C LYS A 248 19.15 -4.35 12.10
N ASP A 249 19.66 -4.00 10.91
CA ASP A 249 20.17 -2.66 10.62
C ASP A 249 19.06 -1.60 10.77
N VAL A 250 17.85 -1.92 10.34
CA VAL A 250 16.67 -1.05 10.50
C VAL A 250 16.33 -0.85 11.98
N ALA A 251 16.39 -1.90 12.81
CA ALA A 251 16.15 -1.80 14.25
C ALA A 251 17.21 -0.92 14.92
N ASP A 252 18.50 -1.16 14.65
CA ASP A 252 19.61 -0.39 15.19
C ASP A 252 19.49 1.12 14.82
N MET A 253 19.10 1.40 13.57
CA MET A 253 18.88 2.77 13.10
C MET A 253 17.74 3.45 13.87
N ILE A 254 16.61 2.77 14.06
CA ILE A 254 15.44 3.33 14.78
C ILE A 254 15.79 3.57 16.26
N VAL A 255 16.48 2.64 16.93
CA VAL A 255 16.96 2.83 18.31
C VAL A 255 17.80 4.11 18.41
N LYS A 256 18.78 4.26 17.51
CA LYS A 256 19.63 5.44 17.46
C LYS A 256 18.86 6.73 17.21
N MET A 257 17.93 6.74 16.26
CA MET A 257 17.17 7.95 15.88
C MET A 257 16.12 8.36 16.92
N THR A 258 15.65 7.42 17.74
CA THR A 258 14.70 7.69 18.82
C THR A 258 15.36 8.00 20.15
N ASP A 259 16.69 7.81 20.25
CA ASP A 259 17.46 7.86 21.51
C ASP A 259 16.85 6.92 22.57
N SER A 260 16.41 5.73 22.11
CA SER A 260 15.71 4.76 22.97
C SER A 260 16.70 3.85 23.69
N ALA A 261 16.40 3.52 24.96
CA ALA A 261 17.09 2.49 25.71
C ALA A 261 16.51 1.07 25.48
N SER A 262 15.62 0.90 24.50
CA SER A 262 14.98 -0.38 24.20
C SER A 262 15.99 -1.45 23.77
N GLU A 263 15.91 -2.61 24.41
CA GLU A 263 16.70 -3.78 24.01
C GLU A 263 16.10 -4.44 22.75
N ILE A 264 16.96 -5.03 21.90
CA ILE A 264 16.51 -5.83 20.77
C ILE A 264 16.36 -7.27 21.23
N VAL A 265 15.18 -7.86 21.05
CA VAL A 265 14.87 -9.24 21.41
C VAL A 265 14.47 -10.03 20.17
N PHE A 266 14.89 -11.29 20.12
CA PHE A 266 14.62 -12.19 18.98
C PHE A 266 13.52 -13.18 19.32
N LYS A 267 12.59 -13.41 18.37
CA LYS A 267 11.50 -14.39 18.46
C LYS A 267 11.49 -15.34 17.26
N PRO A 268 10.89 -16.53 17.37
CA PRO A 268 10.77 -17.44 16.22
C PRO A 268 10.07 -16.76 15.03
N LEU A 269 10.53 -17.08 13.80
CA LEU A 269 9.88 -16.61 12.57
C LEU A 269 8.43 -17.11 12.49
N PRO A 270 7.48 -16.25 12.07
CA PRO A 270 6.14 -16.70 11.70
C PRO A 270 6.17 -17.64 10.49
N SER A 271 5.17 -18.52 10.38
CA SER A 271 4.98 -19.34 9.18
C SER A 271 4.65 -18.46 7.97
N ASP A 272 5.12 -18.88 6.80
CA ASP A 272 4.89 -18.21 5.49
C ASP A 272 5.46 -16.77 5.36
N ASP A 273 6.42 -16.36 6.23
CA ASP A 273 7.10 -15.07 6.05
C ASP A 273 8.25 -15.20 5.03
N PRO A 274 8.23 -14.47 3.90
CA PRO A 274 9.25 -14.60 2.87
C PRO A 274 10.62 -14.14 3.37
N MET A 275 11.70 -14.80 2.93
CA MET A 275 13.07 -14.45 3.34
C MET A 275 13.57 -13.18 2.69
N GLN A 276 13.21 -12.91 1.43
CA GLN A 276 13.65 -11.75 0.65
C GLN A 276 12.48 -11.07 -0.06
N ARG A 277 12.54 -9.73 -0.14
CA ARG A 277 11.56 -8.94 -0.88
C ARG A 277 12.23 -7.68 -1.45
N CYS A 278 12.61 -7.74 -2.73
CA CYS A 278 13.32 -6.67 -3.43
C CYS A 278 12.74 -6.45 -4.83
N PRO A 279 12.23 -5.26 -5.20
CA PRO A 279 11.70 -5.03 -6.54
C PRO A 279 12.78 -4.84 -7.58
N ASP A 280 12.63 -5.47 -8.74
CA ASP A 280 13.18 -4.90 -9.96
C ASP A 280 12.27 -3.75 -10.41
N ILE A 281 12.82 -2.54 -10.47
CA ILE A 281 12.10 -1.32 -10.88
C ILE A 281 12.50 -0.83 -12.28
N SER A 282 13.15 -1.66 -13.07
CA SER A 282 13.62 -1.30 -14.41
C SER A 282 12.48 -0.85 -15.31
N ARG A 283 11.31 -1.51 -15.22
CA ARG A 283 10.10 -1.12 -15.96
C ARG A 283 9.60 0.26 -15.54
N ALA A 284 9.52 0.56 -14.24
CA ALA A 284 9.15 1.88 -13.74
C ALA A 284 10.11 2.98 -14.20
N LYS A 285 11.43 2.72 -14.15
CA LYS A 285 12.43 3.65 -14.64
C LYS A 285 12.27 3.94 -16.14
N ASN A 286 12.12 2.90 -16.96
CA ASN A 286 12.06 3.03 -18.41
C ASN A 286 10.75 3.66 -18.88
N LEU A 287 9.62 3.26 -18.27
CA LEU A 287 8.29 3.70 -18.69
C LEU A 287 7.94 5.09 -18.16
N LEU A 288 8.25 5.37 -16.89
CA LEU A 288 7.80 6.54 -16.16
C LEU A 288 8.93 7.55 -15.88
N GLY A 289 10.20 7.17 -16.06
CA GLY A 289 11.33 7.94 -15.55
C GLY A 289 11.38 8.01 -14.03
N TRP A 290 10.70 7.07 -13.35
CA TRP A 290 10.55 7.07 -11.91
C TRP A 290 11.59 6.16 -11.22
N ALA A 291 12.15 6.67 -10.14
CA ALA A 291 12.88 5.91 -9.12
C ALA A 291 12.70 6.61 -7.77
N PRO A 292 12.78 5.87 -6.63
CA PRO A 292 12.76 6.50 -5.32
C PRO A 292 13.98 7.43 -5.16
N LYS A 293 13.78 8.56 -4.47
CA LYS A 293 14.78 9.63 -4.32
C LYS A 293 15.12 9.91 -2.85
N LEU A 294 14.21 9.55 -1.95
CA LEU A 294 14.32 9.87 -0.53
C LEU A 294 15.06 8.76 0.21
N SER A 295 16.00 9.14 1.09
CA SER A 295 16.73 8.18 1.91
C SER A 295 15.84 7.58 3.00
N LEU A 296 16.26 6.40 3.52
CA LEU A 296 15.56 5.78 4.64
C LEU A 296 15.59 6.69 5.87
N GLU A 297 16.71 7.32 6.16
CA GLU A 297 16.88 8.22 7.30
C GLU A 297 15.91 9.39 7.24
N TYR A 298 15.76 10.04 6.07
CA TYR A 298 14.80 11.12 5.88
C TYR A 298 13.36 10.66 6.19
N GLY A 299 12.96 9.53 5.61
CA GLY A 299 11.62 9.00 5.81
C GLY A 299 11.38 8.54 7.26
N LEU A 300 12.37 7.95 7.91
CA LEU A 300 12.30 7.58 9.33
C LEU A 300 12.15 8.80 10.23
N GLU A 301 12.89 9.88 9.99
CA GLU A 301 12.74 11.14 10.75
C GLU A 301 11.30 11.63 10.76
N LYS A 302 10.67 11.70 9.58
CA LYS A 302 9.27 12.13 9.43
C LYS A 302 8.28 11.16 10.07
N THR A 303 8.55 9.87 9.94
CA THR A 303 7.68 8.81 10.50
C THR A 303 7.76 8.78 12.03
N ILE A 304 8.97 8.91 12.60
CA ILE A 304 9.18 8.99 14.05
C ILE A 304 8.50 10.23 14.61
N ALA A 305 8.66 11.39 13.97
CA ALA A 305 8.00 12.63 14.42
C ALA A 305 6.46 12.47 14.45
N TYR A 306 5.88 11.86 13.42
CA TYR A 306 4.44 11.55 13.39
C TYR A 306 4.01 10.64 14.55
N PHE A 307 4.74 9.55 14.81
CA PHE A 307 4.38 8.63 15.89
C PHE A 307 4.57 9.25 17.28
N LYS A 308 5.60 10.10 17.48
CA LYS A 308 5.76 10.87 18.72
C LYS A 308 4.53 11.73 19.02
N ASP A 309 4.07 12.50 18.02
CA ASP A 309 2.88 13.34 18.14
C ASP A 309 1.63 12.48 18.40
N ARG A 310 1.45 11.42 17.63
CA ARG A 310 0.28 10.53 17.73
C ARG A 310 0.16 9.84 19.08
N LEU A 311 1.28 9.35 19.64
CA LEU A 311 1.28 8.66 20.93
C LEU A 311 1.10 9.62 22.10
N ALA A 312 1.55 10.88 21.98
CA ALA A 312 1.35 11.89 23.00
C ALA A 312 -0.12 12.34 23.15
N HIS A 313 -0.95 12.10 22.11
CA HIS A 313 -2.37 12.51 22.07
C HIS A 313 -3.36 11.32 22.04
N SER A 314 -2.91 10.10 22.38
CA SER A 314 -3.71 8.85 22.34
C SER A 314 -4.29 8.47 23.70
#